data_b09ccdf9c52dc4e6aebe15739847b72b
#
_entry.id   b09ccdf9c52dc4e6aebe15739847b72b
#
_cell.length_a   1.000
_cell.length_b   1.000
_cell.length_c   1.000
_cell.angle_alpha   90.00
_cell.angle_beta   90.00
_cell.angle_gamma   90.00
#
_symmetry.space_group_name_H-M   'P 1'
#
loop_
_entity.id
_entity.type
_entity.pdbx_description
1 polymer ?
#
loop_
_entity_poly.entity_id
_entity_poly.type
_entity_poly.pdbx_seq_one_letter_code
_entity_poly.pdbx_strand_id
1 'polypeptide(L)'
;MKKQILSILLALCMVLCLVPTAVLAADEMHNVTVEAAAGGKVSTDGTNWSDSVVVSAANGTTLGDRVQYKPDEGYNLDGVTAVTAIKKVVASAANTAAVDDAGNLYTAGDNLRGQLARTLDFYVDEDSVLTKVSTSAKTIDVALGVDHIVVLDENGEVWTAGCNQYGALGIDENAGKYWYGTQIETLRKVTVGDGSVKIRAVAAGQYHTILIDENGGVWTAGYNSDGQLGRSENVNSGTPNTVFKKAEGLDNVKIVGASGGTAHTVLLDESGNVWTAGNNLHGQLGRQTAKNMDSKFEKVADGISGVKITAIAAGSRYTVLLDESGNVWTAGSNGYGELGRETNGMSSSVFGKADLQGATAAKFIAAGGTTIVIDTDGNVRTSGINGHGQLGRDTGSESSDSKLLAVTDGIDGAEIIAAATGAGAYHSVLLDKNGVIRTCGSNQCGQLCRNIDLTKSKTFAAVTDGMTQTMTFDEMKNTLITSDRLFTVTAVAREKVQFEYDLNGGNWVDGFTPRDFYYKDEGLLLPDASKLERTGYTFAGWETSEPTADTIKCSAKWTANTYTVTFDSAGGSEIAPITQDYGTVITAPEAPTREGYTFI
;
A
#
# COMPACT_ATOMS: atom_id res chain seq x y z
N MET A 1 -29.00 -14.13 16.65
CA MET A 1 -28.45 -13.28 17.71
C MET A 1 -26.92 -13.16 17.68
N LYS A 2 -26.09 -14.23 17.66
CA LYS A 2 -24.61 -14.09 17.62
C LYS A 2 -24.04 -13.44 16.34
N LYS A 3 -24.66 -13.60 15.16
CA LYS A 3 -24.22 -12.95 13.90
C LYS A 3 -24.61 -11.47 13.83
N GLN A 4 -25.69 -11.05 14.46
CA GLN A 4 -26.10 -9.64 14.52
C GLN A 4 -25.26 -8.83 15.51
N ILE A 5 -24.78 -9.46 16.58
CA ILE A 5 -23.88 -8.80 17.54
C ILE A 5 -22.49 -8.57 16.91
N LEU A 6 -22.02 -9.47 16.05
CA LEU A 6 -20.73 -9.32 15.36
C LEU A 6 -20.76 -8.22 14.28
N SER A 7 -21.88 -8.06 13.55
CA SER A 7 -22.03 -6.98 12.56
C SER A 7 -22.20 -5.60 13.21
N ILE A 8 -22.82 -5.53 14.39
CA ILE A 8 -22.95 -4.30 15.18
C ILE A 8 -21.59 -3.90 15.79
N LEU A 9 -20.75 -4.86 16.19
CA LEU A 9 -19.38 -4.57 16.64
C LEU A 9 -18.49 -4.09 15.48
N LEU A 10 -18.60 -4.65 14.27
CA LEU A 10 -17.83 -4.19 13.11
C LEU A 10 -18.27 -2.79 12.63
N ALA A 11 -19.57 -2.50 12.61
CA ALA A 11 -20.08 -1.16 12.28
C ALA A 11 -19.70 -0.13 13.36
N LEU A 12 -19.66 -0.53 14.62
CA LEU A 12 -19.18 0.31 15.73
C LEU A 12 -17.67 0.59 15.63
N CYS A 13 -16.85 -0.34 15.12
CA CYS A 13 -15.42 -0.14 14.89
C CYS A 13 -15.11 0.87 13.76
N MET A 14 -15.98 1.05 12.77
CA MET A 14 -15.76 2.00 11.68
C MET A 14 -16.15 3.45 12.01
N VAL A 15 -17.06 3.64 12.95
CA VAL A 15 -17.35 4.96 13.57
C VAL A 15 -16.42 5.20 14.77
N LEU A 16 -15.86 4.15 15.34
CA LEU A 16 -14.93 4.12 16.47
C LEU A 16 -13.45 4.02 16.03
N CYS A 17 -13.01 4.78 15.02
CA CYS A 17 -11.63 5.26 15.01
C CYS A 17 -11.34 6.20 16.20
N LEU A 18 -12.12 6.11 17.27
CA LEU A 18 -12.20 7.04 18.39
C LEU A 18 -12.15 6.35 19.77
N VAL A 19 -11.76 5.09 19.85
CA VAL A 19 -11.47 4.47 21.16
C VAL A 19 -9.98 4.51 21.38
N PRO A 20 -9.51 5.02 22.53
CA PRO A 20 -8.11 4.92 22.90
C PRO A 20 -7.69 3.46 22.87
N THR A 21 -6.64 3.14 22.16
CA THR A 21 -6.10 1.80 21.87
C THR A 21 -5.59 1.02 23.08
N ALA A 22 -6.10 1.25 24.28
CA ALA A 22 -5.52 0.72 25.51
C ALA A 22 -6.23 -0.49 26.15
N VAL A 23 -7.38 -0.99 25.64
CA VAL A 23 -8.12 -2.05 26.36
C VAL A 23 -8.71 -3.19 25.49
N LEU A 24 -8.46 -3.29 24.19
CA LEU A 24 -9.07 -4.35 23.36
C LEU A 24 -8.09 -5.05 22.41
N ALA A 25 -6.99 -5.56 22.87
CA ALA A 25 -6.04 -6.12 21.92
C ALA A 25 -5.63 -7.59 22.11
N ALA A 26 -6.06 -8.27 23.15
CA ALA A 26 -5.51 -9.60 23.46
C ALA A 26 -6.16 -10.76 22.67
N ASP A 27 -7.33 -10.58 22.06
CA ASP A 27 -8.06 -11.66 21.37
C ASP A 27 -8.33 -11.39 19.87
N GLU A 28 -7.82 -10.30 19.31
CA GLU A 28 -7.98 -10.00 17.88
C GLU A 28 -7.01 -10.85 17.05
N MET A 29 -7.56 -11.60 16.09
CA MET A 29 -6.77 -12.43 15.17
C MET A 29 -6.68 -11.74 13.82
N HIS A 30 -5.46 -11.62 13.33
CA HIS A 30 -5.15 -11.08 12.01
C HIS A 30 -4.76 -12.20 11.05
N ASN A 31 -5.15 -12.07 9.79
CA ASN A 31 -4.77 -12.97 8.72
C ASN A 31 -3.56 -12.40 7.99
N VAL A 32 -2.47 -13.15 8.04
CA VAL A 32 -1.24 -12.84 7.32
C VAL A 32 -1.16 -13.73 6.10
N THR A 33 -1.23 -13.14 4.92
CA THR A 33 -1.03 -13.83 3.65
C THR A 33 0.46 -13.77 3.30
N VAL A 34 1.07 -14.92 3.03
CA VAL A 34 2.43 -15.01 2.50
C VAL A 34 2.37 -15.68 1.14
N GLU A 35 2.80 -14.95 0.12
CA GLU A 35 2.82 -15.40 -1.27
C GLU A 35 4.26 -15.63 -1.73
N ALA A 36 4.49 -16.68 -2.51
CA ALA A 36 5.74 -16.89 -3.23
C ALA A 36 5.61 -16.31 -4.63
N ALA A 37 6.53 -15.43 -5.01
CA ALA A 37 6.73 -15.05 -6.40
C ALA A 37 7.23 -16.25 -7.22
N ALA A 38 7.32 -16.10 -8.54
CA ALA A 38 7.85 -17.14 -9.42
C ALA A 38 9.24 -17.61 -8.95
N GLY A 39 9.45 -18.93 -8.89
CA GLY A 39 10.70 -19.54 -8.46
C GLY A 39 10.74 -20.07 -7.03
N GLY A 40 9.57 -20.21 -6.40
CA GLY A 40 9.49 -20.84 -5.09
C GLY A 40 8.07 -21.15 -4.62
N LYS A 41 7.95 -21.76 -3.46
CA LYS A 41 6.69 -22.12 -2.79
C LYS A 41 6.76 -21.84 -1.30
N VAL A 42 5.61 -21.57 -0.70
CA VAL A 42 5.44 -21.39 0.76
C VAL A 42 4.62 -22.52 1.36
N SER A 43 4.82 -22.77 2.65
CA SER A 43 4.10 -23.80 3.40
C SER A 43 3.95 -23.40 4.86
N THR A 44 2.89 -23.88 5.52
CA THR A 44 2.68 -23.75 6.97
C THR A 44 3.02 -25.00 7.75
N ASP A 45 3.23 -26.14 7.09
CA ASP A 45 3.45 -27.45 7.70
C ASP A 45 4.73 -28.17 7.20
N GLY A 46 5.44 -27.57 6.23
CA GLY A 46 6.63 -28.11 5.59
C GLY A 46 6.38 -29.30 4.66
N THR A 47 5.13 -29.68 4.43
CA THR A 47 4.75 -30.83 3.59
C THR A 47 3.88 -30.41 2.40
N ASN A 48 2.93 -29.51 2.63
CA ASN A 48 2.04 -28.98 1.60
C ASN A 48 2.55 -27.63 1.11
N TRP A 49 3.08 -27.60 -0.13
CA TRP A 49 3.70 -26.42 -0.74
C TRP A 49 2.76 -25.78 -1.75
N SER A 50 2.55 -24.47 -1.65
CA SER A 50 1.66 -23.69 -2.51
C SER A 50 2.27 -22.33 -2.89
N ASP A 51 1.62 -21.61 -3.81
CA ASP A 51 2.01 -20.26 -4.18
C ASP A 51 1.65 -19.23 -3.09
N SER A 52 0.70 -19.57 -2.23
CA SER A 52 0.25 -18.70 -1.14
C SER A 52 -0.24 -19.51 0.05
N VAL A 53 0.00 -18.99 1.25
CA VAL A 53 -0.55 -19.50 2.52
C VAL A 53 -1.12 -18.35 3.35
N VAL A 54 -2.13 -18.65 4.16
CA VAL A 54 -2.69 -17.69 5.14
C VAL A 54 -2.45 -18.23 6.55
N VAL A 55 -1.85 -17.40 7.40
CA VAL A 55 -1.60 -17.71 8.81
C VAL A 55 -2.39 -16.75 9.68
N SER A 56 -3.26 -17.27 10.54
CA SER A 56 -3.90 -16.45 11.57
C SER A 56 -2.95 -16.22 12.74
N ALA A 57 -2.75 -14.98 13.11
CA ALA A 57 -1.86 -14.53 14.19
C ALA A 57 -2.62 -13.64 15.17
N ALA A 58 -2.43 -13.85 16.47
CA ALA A 58 -2.97 -12.95 17.47
C ALA A 58 -2.27 -11.58 17.41
N ASN A 59 -3.01 -10.53 17.71
CA ASN A 59 -2.48 -9.16 17.71
C ASN A 59 -1.24 -9.05 18.62
N GLY A 60 -0.19 -8.40 18.09
CA GLY A 60 1.08 -8.23 18.81
C GLY A 60 1.95 -9.48 18.90
N THR A 61 1.61 -10.59 18.18
CA THR A 61 2.48 -11.77 18.05
C THR A 61 3.28 -11.75 16.76
N THR A 62 4.27 -12.63 16.62
CA THR A 62 5.05 -12.80 15.39
C THR A 62 4.62 -14.05 14.63
N LEU A 63 5.01 -14.16 13.35
CA LEU A 63 4.79 -15.38 12.56
C LEU A 63 5.64 -16.55 13.07
N GLY A 64 6.88 -16.28 13.51
CA GLY A 64 7.82 -17.33 13.92
C GLY A 64 8.03 -18.36 12.82
N ASP A 65 8.15 -19.63 13.19
CA ASP A 65 8.36 -20.73 12.25
C ASP A 65 7.08 -21.31 11.63
N ARG A 66 5.95 -20.59 11.74
CA ARG A 66 4.67 -20.98 11.14
C ARG A 66 4.63 -20.83 9.61
N VAL A 67 5.65 -20.20 9.01
CA VAL A 67 5.79 -20.10 7.56
C VAL A 67 7.16 -20.60 7.17
N GLN A 68 7.21 -21.43 6.14
CA GLN A 68 8.41 -21.96 5.54
C GLN A 68 8.42 -21.61 4.05
N TYR A 69 9.60 -21.45 3.49
CA TYR A 69 9.80 -21.18 2.07
C TYR A 69 10.75 -22.24 1.47
N LYS A 70 10.44 -22.68 0.26
CA LYS A 70 11.27 -23.58 -0.52
C LYS A 70 11.46 -22.99 -1.92
N PRO A 71 12.69 -22.64 -2.30
CA PRO A 71 12.95 -22.22 -3.67
C PRO A 71 12.79 -23.40 -4.64
N ASP A 72 12.34 -23.12 -5.84
CA ASP A 72 12.32 -24.08 -6.95
C ASP A 72 13.77 -24.38 -7.39
N GLU A 73 13.96 -25.49 -8.12
CA GLU A 73 15.28 -25.82 -8.65
C GLU A 73 15.80 -24.69 -9.56
N GLY A 74 17.01 -24.23 -9.31
CA GLY A 74 17.64 -23.15 -10.03
C GLY A 74 17.32 -21.74 -9.54
N TYR A 75 16.70 -21.62 -8.38
CA TYR A 75 16.45 -20.33 -7.72
C TYR A 75 17.03 -20.30 -6.32
N ASN A 76 17.37 -19.11 -5.84
CA ASN A 76 17.69 -18.83 -4.44
C ASN A 76 16.64 -17.87 -3.86
N LEU A 77 16.46 -17.91 -2.55
CA LEU A 77 15.71 -16.88 -1.84
C LEU A 77 16.44 -15.53 -2.03
N ASP A 78 15.74 -14.53 -2.53
CA ASP A 78 16.24 -13.17 -2.70
C ASP A 78 15.89 -12.30 -1.49
N GLY A 79 14.61 -12.28 -1.10
CA GLY A 79 14.14 -11.51 0.02
C GLY A 79 12.63 -11.63 0.20
N VAL A 80 12.09 -10.70 0.97
CA VAL A 80 10.66 -10.55 1.18
C VAL A 80 10.29 -9.09 0.94
N THR A 81 9.25 -8.86 0.17
CA THR A 81 8.61 -7.57 0.03
C THR A 81 7.36 -7.55 0.89
N ALA A 82 7.29 -6.62 1.83
CA ALA A 82 6.10 -6.36 2.63
C ALA A 82 5.39 -5.12 2.10
N VAL A 83 4.08 -5.20 1.94
CA VAL A 83 3.26 -4.00 1.72
C VAL A 83 3.08 -3.31 3.07
N THR A 84 3.29 -1.99 3.11
CA THR A 84 3.01 -1.19 4.31
C THR A 84 1.51 -1.30 4.62
N ALA A 85 1.18 -1.81 5.80
CA ALA A 85 -0.21 -2.01 6.20
C ALA A 85 -0.86 -0.67 6.55
N ILE A 86 -1.55 -0.07 5.60
CA ILE A 86 -2.29 1.16 5.80
C ILE A 86 -3.60 0.85 6.52
N LYS A 87 -3.89 1.62 7.57
CA LYS A 87 -5.15 1.52 8.34
C LYS A 87 -6.13 2.65 8.05
N LYS A 88 -5.63 3.78 7.54
CA LYS A 88 -6.45 4.96 7.23
C LYS A 88 -5.97 5.65 5.98
N VAL A 89 -6.92 6.07 5.14
CA VAL A 89 -6.67 6.92 3.97
C VAL A 89 -7.59 8.12 4.00
N VAL A 90 -7.10 9.25 3.56
CA VAL A 90 -7.89 10.47 3.33
C VAL A 90 -7.48 11.11 2.01
N ALA A 91 -8.42 11.80 1.37
CA ALA A 91 -8.21 12.49 0.10
C ALA A 91 -8.92 13.84 0.10
N SER A 92 -8.32 14.84 -0.51
CA SER A 92 -8.94 16.15 -0.73
C SER A 92 -8.28 16.83 -1.92
N ALA A 93 -9.03 17.59 -2.71
CA ALA A 93 -8.55 18.32 -3.89
C ALA A 93 -7.48 17.53 -4.70
N ALA A 94 -6.22 17.85 -4.49
CA ALA A 94 -5.07 17.28 -5.18
C ALA A 94 -4.10 16.52 -4.24
N ASN A 95 -4.58 16.06 -3.08
CA ASN A 95 -3.74 15.41 -2.07
C ASN A 95 -4.33 14.10 -1.58
N THR A 96 -3.43 13.16 -1.29
CA THR A 96 -3.71 11.90 -0.59
C THR A 96 -2.83 11.82 0.65
N ALA A 97 -3.41 11.41 1.77
CA ALA A 97 -2.66 11.05 2.97
C ALA A 97 -3.07 9.66 3.47
N ALA A 98 -2.12 8.96 4.08
CA ALA A 98 -2.31 7.63 4.62
C ALA A 98 -1.62 7.50 5.98
N VAL A 99 -2.19 6.68 6.87
CA VAL A 99 -1.58 6.33 8.16
C VAL A 99 -1.46 4.82 8.22
N ASP A 100 -0.26 4.33 8.53
CA ASP A 100 -0.02 2.90 8.70
C ASP A 100 -0.41 2.40 10.11
N ASP A 101 -0.32 1.11 10.32
CA ASP A 101 -0.63 0.47 11.59
C ASP A 101 0.34 0.86 12.73
N ALA A 102 1.56 1.26 12.40
CA ALA A 102 2.54 1.78 13.35
C ALA A 102 2.30 3.26 13.74
N GLY A 103 1.37 3.95 13.06
CA GLY A 103 1.06 5.36 13.27
C GLY A 103 1.98 6.31 12.49
N ASN A 104 2.66 5.83 11.44
CA ASN A 104 3.39 6.72 10.54
C ASN A 104 2.43 7.39 9.57
N LEU A 105 2.63 8.68 9.34
CA LEU A 105 1.90 9.48 8.35
C LEU A 105 2.65 9.54 7.04
N TYR A 106 1.94 9.38 5.94
CA TYR A 106 2.44 9.50 4.56
C TYR A 106 1.58 10.49 3.79
N THR A 107 2.17 11.28 2.91
CA THR A 107 1.47 12.26 2.07
C THR A 107 1.99 12.24 0.65
N ALA A 108 1.11 12.51 -0.33
CA ALA A 108 1.45 12.71 -1.74
C ALA A 108 0.49 13.71 -2.38
N GLY A 109 0.88 14.30 -3.49
CA GLY A 109 0.09 15.26 -4.24
C GLY A 109 0.72 16.65 -4.27
N ASP A 110 -0.12 17.68 -4.37
CA ASP A 110 0.25 19.10 -4.41
C ASP A 110 0.86 19.56 -3.08
N ASN A 111 1.96 20.31 -3.16
CA ASN A 111 2.59 20.97 -2.01
C ASN A 111 2.80 22.48 -2.19
N LEU A 112 2.18 23.06 -3.19
CA LEU A 112 2.30 24.50 -3.46
C LEU A 112 1.97 25.39 -2.24
N ARG A 113 1.19 24.85 -1.32
CA ARG A 113 0.75 25.52 -0.09
C ARG A 113 1.34 24.93 1.19
N GLY A 114 2.24 23.95 1.10
CA GLY A 114 2.81 23.24 2.25
C GLY A 114 1.89 22.15 2.84
N GLN A 115 0.83 21.76 2.12
CA GLN A 115 -0.19 20.84 2.60
C GLN A 115 0.27 19.37 2.71
N LEU A 116 1.45 19.03 2.19
CA LEU A 116 2.09 17.73 2.45
C LEU A 116 2.78 17.65 3.82
N ALA A 117 2.85 18.78 4.56
CA ALA A 117 3.49 18.88 5.88
C ALA A 117 4.98 18.50 5.88
N ARG A 118 5.67 18.68 4.76
CA ARG A 118 7.11 18.45 4.59
C ARG A 118 7.65 19.36 3.49
N THR A 119 8.91 19.76 3.64
CA THR A 119 9.62 20.56 2.64
C THR A 119 9.99 19.65 1.47
N LEU A 120 9.72 20.09 0.25
CA LEU A 120 10.24 19.50 -0.97
C LEU A 120 11.50 20.23 -1.45
N ASP A 121 12.23 19.60 -2.37
CA ASP A 121 13.37 20.23 -3.01
C ASP A 121 12.95 21.50 -3.77
N PHE A 122 13.88 22.45 -3.89
CA PHE A 122 13.62 23.72 -4.55
C PHE A 122 13.14 23.50 -5.99
N TYR A 123 12.01 24.12 -6.37
CA TYR A 123 11.28 23.95 -7.64
C TYR A 123 10.42 22.67 -7.79
N VAL A 124 10.18 21.91 -6.72
CA VAL A 124 9.24 20.78 -6.75
C VAL A 124 8.03 21.14 -5.90
N ASP A 125 6.89 21.33 -6.54
CA ASP A 125 5.63 21.74 -5.88
C ASP A 125 4.67 20.56 -5.67
N GLU A 126 5.08 19.34 -6.05
CA GLU A 126 4.25 18.13 -5.99
C GLU A 126 5.08 16.87 -5.73
N ASP A 127 4.45 15.83 -5.18
CA ASP A 127 5.07 14.51 -5.01
C ASP A 127 4.09 13.40 -5.40
N SER A 128 4.49 12.58 -6.34
CA SER A 128 3.70 11.45 -6.84
C SER A 128 3.89 10.15 -6.05
N VAL A 129 4.68 10.17 -4.99
CA VAL A 129 4.95 9.01 -4.14
C VAL A 129 4.49 9.29 -2.71
N LEU A 130 3.82 8.33 -2.08
CA LEU A 130 3.49 8.43 -0.66
C LEU A 130 4.77 8.42 0.17
N THR A 131 5.17 9.60 0.61
CA THR A 131 6.40 9.82 1.37
C THR A 131 6.08 10.09 2.83
N LYS A 132 6.85 9.49 3.73
CA LYS A 132 6.67 9.61 5.17
C LYS A 132 6.90 11.04 5.65
N VAL A 133 5.97 11.52 6.49
CA VAL A 133 6.05 12.82 7.18
C VAL A 133 6.70 12.63 8.55
N SER A 134 7.59 13.55 8.93
CA SER A 134 8.16 13.56 10.28
C SER A 134 7.12 14.04 11.29
N THR A 135 6.74 13.17 12.22
CA THR A 135 5.82 13.47 13.33
C THR A 135 6.53 13.26 14.65
N SER A 136 6.15 14.02 15.70
CA SER A 136 6.75 13.92 17.03
C SER A 136 6.23 12.74 17.85
N ALA A 137 5.06 12.20 17.46
CA ALA A 137 4.40 11.06 18.08
C ALA A 137 3.59 10.31 17.03
N LYS A 138 3.04 9.14 17.37
CA LYS A 138 2.22 8.36 16.44
C LYS A 138 0.97 9.12 16.02
N THR A 139 0.71 9.15 14.73
CA THR A 139 -0.53 9.69 14.17
C THR A 139 -1.66 8.68 14.40
N ILE A 140 -2.75 9.13 15.02
CA ILE A 140 -3.96 8.33 15.22
C ILE A 140 -5.09 8.77 14.31
N ASP A 141 -5.09 10.04 13.88
CA ASP A 141 -6.09 10.59 12.97
C ASP A 141 -5.49 11.67 12.07
N VAL A 142 -6.03 11.82 10.87
CA VAL A 142 -5.61 12.82 9.89
C VAL A 142 -6.80 13.29 9.06
N ALA A 143 -6.85 14.59 8.74
CA ALA A 143 -7.82 15.17 7.83
C ALA A 143 -7.14 16.13 6.86
N LEU A 144 -7.64 16.21 5.63
CA LEU A 144 -7.17 17.11 4.58
C LEU A 144 -8.26 18.10 4.21
N GLY A 145 -7.91 19.39 4.27
CA GLY A 145 -8.63 20.43 3.52
C GLY A 145 -8.06 20.55 2.11
N VAL A 146 -8.47 21.58 1.37
CA VAL A 146 -7.93 21.78 0.02
C VAL A 146 -6.44 22.15 0.07
N ASP A 147 -6.07 23.06 0.95
CA ASP A 147 -4.73 23.62 1.05
C ASP A 147 -4.10 23.41 2.44
N HIS A 148 -4.63 22.52 3.28
CA HIS A 148 -4.09 22.27 4.63
C HIS A 148 -4.31 20.84 5.08
N ILE A 149 -3.46 20.43 6.01
CA ILE A 149 -3.53 19.15 6.70
C ILE A 149 -3.68 19.36 8.21
N VAL A 150 -4.45 18.48 8.84
CA VAL A 150 -4.66 18.42 10.28
C VAL A 150 -4.33 17.02 10.75
N VAL A 151 -3.45 16.91 11.73
CA VAL A 151 -2.96 15.63 12.28
C VAL A 151 -3.26 15.58 13.76
N LEU A 152 -3.78 14.45 14.22
CA LEU A 152 -3.99 14.14 15.63
C LEU A 152 -3.01 13.05 16.05
N ASP A 153 -2.27 13.28 17.11
CA ASP A 153 -1.36 12.30 17.67
C ASP A 153 -1.97 11.47 18.82
N GLU A 154 -1.26 10.42 19.23
CA GLU A 154 -1.66 9.50 20.30
C GLU A 154 -1.80 10.17 21.68
N ASN A 155 -1.28 11.38 21.85
CA ASN A 155 -1.39 12.17 23.07
C ASN A 155 -2.62 13.08 23.10
N GLY A 156 -3.44 13.07 22.05
CA GLY A 156 -4.58 13.98 21.87
C GLY A 156 -4.17 15.39 21.50
N GLU A 157 -2.97 15.57 20.94
CA GLU A 157 -2.44 16.85 20.49
C GLU A 157 -2.67 17.03 18.99
N VAL A 158 -2.97 18.26 18.57
CA VAL A 158 -3.29 18.60 17.18
C VAL A 158 -2.12 19.35 16.55
N TRP A 159 -1.79 18.98 15.33
CA TRP A 159 -0.75 19.55 14.51
C TRP A 159 -1.32 19.95 13.15
N THR A 160 -0.91 21.08 12.60
CA THR A 160 -1.40 21.59 11.31
C THR A 160 -0.26 22.09 10.44
N ALA A 161 -0.45 22.00 9.10
CA ALA A 161 0.43 22.57 8.09
C ALA A 161 -0.37 22.99 6.86
N GLY A 162 0.22 23.82 6.01
CA GLY A 162 -0.40 24.27 4.78
C GLY A 162 -0.66 25.76 4.72
N CYS A 163 -1.68 26.17 4.00
CA CYS A 163 -2.12 27.55 3.85
C CYS A 163 -2.97 28.00 5.03
N ASN A 164 -2.67 29.19 5.55
CA ASN A 164 -3.42 29.77 6.68
C ASN A 164 -4.21 31.04 6.28
N GLN A 165 -4.52 31.21 5.01
CA GLN A 165 -5.23 32.40 4.52
C GLN A 165 -6.51 32.70 5.31
N TYR A 166 -7.27 31.66 5.64
CA TYR A 166 -8.55 31.79 6.35
C TYR A 166 -8.48 31.41 7.83
N GLY A 167 -7.28 31.10 8.35
CA GLY A 167 -7.09 30.69 9.74
C GLY A 167 -7.37 29.19 10.00
N ALA A 168 -7.47 28.37 8.96
CA ALA A 168 -7.79 26.95 9.09
C ALA A 168 -6.77 26.13 9.88
N LEU A 169 -5.56 26.63 10.02
CA LEU A 169 -4.52 26.00 10.84
C LEU A 169 -4.71 26.21 12.36
N GLY A 170 -5.63 27.14 12.76
CA GLY A 170 -5.87 27.43 14.18
C GLY A 170 -4.72 28.17 14.85
N ILE A 171 -3.89 28.88 14.11
CA ILE A 171 -2.75 29.68 14.57
C ILE A 171 -2.74 31.04 13.86
N ASP A 172 -2.09 32.05 14.46
CA ASP A 172 -2.01 33.39 13.88
C ASP A 172 -0.92 33.54 12.81
N GLU A 173 0.03 32.60 12.75
CA GLU A 173 1.12 32.65 11.78
C GLU A 173 0.59 32.67 10.35
N ASN A 174 0.96 33.70 9.59
CA ASN A 174 0.56 33.90 8.19
C ASN A 174 -0.94 33.94 7.91
N ALA A 175 -1.79 34.14 8.91
CA ALA A 175 -3.23 34.30 8.71
C ALA A 175 -3.55 35.50 7.81
N GLY A 176 -4.51 35.33 6.89
CA GLY A 176 -4.89 36.34 5.92
C GLY A 176 -3.94 36.53 4.74
N LYS A 177 -2.84 35.78 4.68
CA LYS A 177 -1.86 35.85 3.59
C LYS A 177 -2.03 34.68 2.63
N TYR A 178 -1.96 34.96 1.34
CA TYR A 178 -2.14 33.97 0.24
C TYR A 178 -0.96 33.94 -0.74
N TRP A 179 0.18 34.55 -0.41
CA TRP A 179 1.30 34.67 -1.33
C TRP A 179 2.28 33.51 -1.25
N TYR A 180 3.03 33.29 -2.30
CA TYR A 180 4.17 32.38 -2.33
C TYR A 180 5.13 32.74 -1.16
N GLY A 181 5.62 31.74 -0.41
CA GLY A 181 6.50 31.96 0.72
C GLY A 181 5.79 32.25 2.05
N THR A 182 4.45 32.15 2.11
CA THR A 182 3.68 32.25 3.35
C THR A 182 3.06 30.93 3.80
N GLN A 183 3.34 29.85 3.08
CA GLN A 183 2.91 28.50 3.42
C GLN A 183 3.67 27.98 4.66
N ILE A 184 3.01 27.14 5.45
CA ILE A 184 3.58 26.46 6.60
C ILE A 184 3.86 25.01 6.19
N GLU A 185 5.10 24.73 5.80
CA GLU A 185 5.51 23.45 5.19
C GLU A 185 5.71 22.31 6.18
N THR A 186 5.78 22.61 7.47
CA THR A 186 6.00 21.60 8.52
C THR A 186 4.95 21.72 9.60
N LEU A 187 4.62 20.60 10.23
CA LEU A 187 3.61 20.54 11.28
C LEU A 187 3.89 21.51 12.42
N ARG A 188 2.88 22.30 12.75
CA ARG A 188 2.86 23.21 13.92
C ARG A 188 1.86 22.70 14.93
N LYS A 189 2.28 22.57 16.17
CA LYS A 189 1.38 22.25 17.29
C LYS A 189 0.38 23.37 17.53
N VAL A 190 -0.87 22.99 17.74
CA VAL A 190 -1.99 23.93 17.95
C VAL A 190 -2.43 23.90 19.41
N THR A 191 -2.77 25.07 19.94
CA THR A 191 -3.40 25.19 21.25
C THR A 191 -4.92 25.25 21.09
N VAL A 192 -5.65 24.36 21.78
CA VAL A 192 -7.11 24.32 21.77
C VAL A 192 -7.63 24.74 23.15
N GLY A 193 -8.50 25.74 23.18
CA GLY A 193 -9.03 26.30 24.43
C GLY A 193 -7.92 26.92 25.29
N ASP A 194 -7.81 26.46 26.54
CA ASP A 194 -6.76 26.87 27.48
C ASP A 194 -5.49 25.99 27.40
N GLY A 195 -5.41 25.10 26.45
CA GLY A 195 -4.30 24.17 26.28
C GLY A 195 -4.45 22.85 27.05
N SER A 196 -5.48 22.69 27.85
CA SER A 196 -5.77 21.44 28.58
C SER A 196 -6.72 20.50 27.81
N VAL A 197 -7.35 21.01 26.73
CA VAL A 197 -8.33 20.27 25.94
C VAL A 197 -7.65 19.15 25.15
N LYS A 198 -8.06 17.90 25.39
CA LYS A 198 -7.62 16.75 24.62
C LYS A 198 -8.59 16.49 23.48
N ILE A 199 -8.04 16.33 22.29
CA ILE A 199 -8.80 16.06 21.08
C ILE A 199 -8.77 14.55 20.81
N ARG A 200 -9.91 14.02 20.35
CA ARG A 200 -10.08 12.61 20.01
C ARG A 200 -10.36 12.36 18.53
N ALA A 201 -10.74 13.39 17.76
CA ALA A 201 -11.00 13.30 16.34
C ALA A 201 -10.78 14.62 15.64
N VAL A 202 -10.34 14.55 14.39
CA VAL A 202 -10.15 15.69 13.51
C VAL A 202 -10.93 15.50 12.20
N ALA A 203 -11.46 16.59 11.66
CA ALA A 203 -12.05 16.65 10.34
C ALA A 203 -11.72 17.99 9.68
N ALA A 204 -11.78 18.05 8.36
CA ALA A 204 -11.57 19.26 7.60
C ALA A 204 -12.62 19.42 6.50
N GLY A 205 -13.00 20.66 6.24
CA GLY A 205 -13.65 21.02 5.00
C GLY A 205 -12.67 21.75 4.08
N GLN A 206 -13.18 22.44 3.06
CA GLN A 206 -12.29 23.08 2.08
C GLN A 206 -11.30 24.05 2.74
N TYR A 207 -11.78 24.95 3.61
CA TYR A 207 -10.99 26.00 4.25
C TYR A 207 -11.29 26.14 5.76
N HIS A 208 -11.75 25.09 6.41
CA HIS A 208 -12.01 25.08 7.83
C HIS A 208 -11.65 23.73 8.46
N THR A 209 -11.33 23.79 9.73
CA THR A 209 -10.94 22.62 10.56
C THR A 209 -11.96 22.42 11.66
N ILE A 210 -12.26 21.17 11.95
CA ILE A 210 -13.22 20.73 12.96
C ILE A 210 -12.50 19.75 13.88
N LEU A 211 -12.55 19.99 15.19
CA LEU A 211 -11.99 19.10 16.20
C LEU A 211 -13.09 18.65 17.14
N ILE A 212 -13.03 17.42 17.59
CA ILE A 212 -13.92 16.87 18.61
C ILE A 212 -13.07 16.53 19.83
N ASP A 213 -13.41 17.11 20.98
CA ASP A 213 -12.73 16.80 22.24
C ASP A 213 -13.21 15.48 22.86
N GLU A 214 -12.53 14.99 23.89
CA GLU A 214 -12.87 13.73 24.59
C GLU A 214 -14.29 13.71 25.15
N ASN A 215 -14.86 14.88 25.46
CA ASN A 215 -16.21 15.03 26.01
C ASN A 215 -17.28 15.15 24.92
N GLY A 216 -16.89 15.16 23.63
CA GLY A 216 -17.77 15.37 22.49
C GLY A 216 -18.06 16.84 22.18
N GLY A 217 -17.34 17.78 22.77
CA GLY A 217 -17.39 19.18 22.41
C GLY A 217 -16.74 19.45 21.05
N VAL A 218 -17.30 20.37 20.27
CA VAL A 218 -16.82 20.71 18.93
C VAL A 218 -16.09 22.04 18.94
N TRP A 219 -14.90 22.06 18.36
CA TRP A 219 -14.03 23.22 18.21
C TRP A 219 -13.75 23.48 16.74
N THR A 220 -13.86 24.70 16.28
CA THR A 220 -13.71 25.04 14.87
C THR A 220 -12.81 26.25 14.66
N ALA A 221 -12.06 26.25 13.53
CA ALA A 221 -11.23 27.37 13.06
C ALA A 221 -11.28 27.45 11.53
N GLY A 222 -10.98 28.60 10.95
CA GLY A 222 -10.91 28.77 9.52
C GLY A 222 -11.97 29.71 8.94
N TYR A 223 -12.34 29.45 7.70
CA TYR A 223 -13.33 30.26 6.96
C TYR A 223 -14.74 30.09 7.53
N ASN A 224 -15.46 31.22 7.68
CA ASN A 224 -16.82 31.21 8.26
C ASN A 224 -17.82 32.11 7.54
N SER A 225 -17.52 32.52 6.31
CA SER A 225 -18.44 33.43 5.58
C SER A 225 -19.83 32.85 5.40
N ASP A 226 -19.93 31.55 5.27
CA ASP A 226 -21.20 30.81 5.11
C ASP A 226 -21.74 30.22 6.43
N GLY A 227 -21.08 30.47 7.57
CA GLY A 227 -21.46 29.92 8.87
C GLY A 227 -21.00 28.49 9.13
N GLN A 228 -20.06 27.96 8.31
CA GLN A 228 -19.59 26.57 8.37
C GLN A 228 -18.84 26.20 9.65
N LEU A 229 -18.40 27.18 10.43
CA LEU A 229 -17.82 26.94 11.77
C LEU A 229 -18.89 26.64 12.84
N GLY A 230 -20.18 26.79 12.52
CA GLY A 230 -21.25 26.61 13.47
C GLY A 230 -21.24 27.63 14.62
N ARG A 231 -20.81 28.85 14.34
CA ARG A 231 -20.79 29.99 15.28
C ARG A 231 -20.99 31.30 14.55
N SER A 232 -21.48 32.31 15.25
CA SER A 232 -21.89 33.59 14.67
C SER A 232 -20.73 34.54 14.32
N GLU A 233 -19.49 34.22 14.75
CA GLU A 233 -18.32 35.07 14.56
C GLU A 233 -17.86 35.08 13.09
N ASN A 234 -17.60 36.28 12.54
CA ASN A 234 -17.10 36.51 11.18
C ASN A 234 -17.96 35.90 10.04
N VAL A 235 -19.25 35.68 10.26
CA VAL A 235 -20.21 35.28 9.23
C VAL A 235 -20.37 36.41 8.22
N ASN A 236 -20.52 36.07 6.91
CA ASN A 236 -20.50 37.01 5.78
C ASN A 236 -19.21 37.84 5.71
N SER A 237 -18.11 37.34 6.22
CA SER A 237 -16.81 38.02 6.24
C SER A 237 -15.70 37.08 5.76
N GLY A 238 -14.71 37.64 5.10
CA GLY A 238 -13.46 36.94 4.74
C GLY A 238 -12.42 36.98 5.86
N THR A 239 -12.77 37.48 7.05
CA THR A 239 -11.85 37.58 8.19
C THR A 239 -11.45 36.18 8.68
N PRO A 240 -10.14 35.88 8.80
CA PRO A 240 -9.68 34.59 9.30
C PRO A 240 -10.12 34.33 10.75
N ASN A 241 -10.48 33.08 11.07
CA ASN A 241 -10.69 32.61 12.44
C ASN A 241 -9.51 31.73 12.83
N THR A 242 -8.49 32.33 13.43
CA THR A 242 -7.19 31.74 13.70
C THR A 242 -7.11 30.97 15.04
N VAL A 243 -8.17 30.99 15.82
CA VAL A 243 -8.23 30.32 17.13
C VAL A 243 -9.39 29.33 17.14
N PHE A 244 -9.11 28.12 17.61
CA PHE A 244 -10.16 27.14 17.85
C PHE A 244 -11.08 27.62 18.97
N LYS A 245 -12.36 27.79 18.64
CA LYS A 245 -13.43 28.16 19.58
C LYS A 245 -14.55 27.12 19.48
N LYS A 246 -15.30 26.98 20.57
CA LYS A 246 -16.47 26.08 20.62
C LYS A 246 -17.54 26.51 19.64
N ALA A 247 -18.14 25.53 18.97
CA ALA A 247 -19.32 25.71 18.13
C ALA A 247 -20.57 26.02 18.99
N GLU A 248 -21.56 26.69 18.38
CA GLU A 248 -22.82 27.07 19.02
C GLU A 248 -23.96 26.09 18.65
N GLY A 249 -24.98 25.99 19.52
CA GLY A 249 -26.15 25.15 19.26
C GLY A 249 -26.00 23.69 19.66
N LEU A 250 -24.94 23.32 20.36
CA LEU A 250 -24.61 21.94 20.76
C LEU A 250 -24.61 21.76 22.29
N ASP A 251 -25.40 22.55 23.03
CA ASP A 251 -25.49 22.44 24.50
C ASP A 251 -25.95 21.05 24.92
N ASN A 252 -25.18 20.36 25.74
CA ASN A 252 -25.39 18.99 26.20
C ASN A 252 -25.51 17.93 25.08
N VAL A 253 -25.00 18.22 23.90
CA VAL A 253 -24.89 17.26 22.78
C VAL A 253 -23.49 16.70 22.74
N LYS A 254 -23.37 15.38 22.80
CA LYS A 254 -22.09 14.70 22.68
C LYS A 254 -21.88 14.26 21.23
N ILE A 255 -21.02 14.98 20.51
CA ILE A 255 -20.69 14.70 19.14
C ILE A 255 -19.68 13.55 19.07
N VAL A 256 -19.92 12.58 18.17
CA VAL A 256 -19.07 11.41 17.96
C VAL A 256 -18.43 11.38 16.58
N GLY A 257 -18.90 12.15 15.61
CA GLY A 257 -18.34 12.25 14.28
C GLY A 257 -18.51 13.61 13.66
N ALA A 258 -17.58 14.02 12.78
CA ALA A 258 -17.64 15.26 12.03
C ALA A 258 -17.17 15.04 10.58
N SER A 259 -17.74 15.81 9.65
CA SER A 259 -17.28 15.86 8.26
C SER A 259 -17.49 17.27 7.71
N GLY A 260 -16.49 17.80 6.99
CA GLY A 260 -16.54 19.12 6.37
C GLY A 260 -16.67 19.04 4.85
N GLY A 261 -17.67 19.76 4.31
CA GLY A 261 -17.79 19.98 2.87
C GLY A 261 -17.07 21.26 2.43
N THR A 262 -17.40 21.77 1.23
CA THR A 262 -16.79 23.02 0.75
C THR A 262 -17.09 24.20 1.70
N ALA A 263 -18.35 24.36 2.10
CA ALA A 263 -18.80 25.48 2.93
C ALA A 263 -19.89 25.07 3.92
N HIS A 264 -19.92 23.80 4.36
CA HIS A 264 -20.84 23.30 5.37
C HIS A 264 -20.16 22.25 6.24
N THR A 265 -20.70 22.03 7.41
CA THR A 265 -20.23 21.03 8.38
C THR A 265 -21.39 20.13 8.79
N VAL A 266 -21.12 18.85 8.86
CA VAL A 266 -22.04 17.81 9.29
C VAL A 266 -21.47 17.13 10.52
N LEU A 267 -22.28 16.98 11.57
CA LEU A 267 -21.90 16.31 12.81
C LEU A 267 -22.86 15.16 13.10
N LEU A 268 -22.36 14.15 13.76
CA LEU A 268 -23.11 12.99 14.27
C LEU A 268 -23.01 12.95 15.79
N ASP A 269 -24.13 12.88 16.49
CA ASP A 269 -24.14 12.69 17.94
C ASP A 269 -24.18 11.20 18.34
N GLU A 270 -23.93 10.91 19.62
CA GLU A 270 -23.91 9.53 20.16
C GLU A 270 -25.26 8.79 20.06
N SER A 271 -26.35 9.53 19.86
CA SER A 271 -27.71 8.98 19.69
C SER A 271 -28.03 8.68 18.22
N GLY A 272 -27.17 8.99 17.27
CA GLY A 272 -27.38 8.83 15.84
C GLY A 272 -28.15 9.98 15.19
N ASN A 273 -28.21 11.15 15.82
CA ASN A 273 -28.80 12.34 15.22
C ASN A 273 -27.74 13.12 14.43
N VAL A 274 -28.19 13.77 13.36
CA VAL A 274 -27.36 14.61 12.48
C VAL A 274 -27.59 16.08 12.80
N TRP A 275 -26.50 16.84 12.86
CA TRP A 275 -26.48 18.28 13.08
C TRP A 275 -25.72 18.95 11.94
N THR A 276 -26.25 20.05 11.40
CA THR A 276 -25.64 20.72 10.24
C THR A 276 -25.56 22.23 10.43
N ALA A 277 -24.49 22.84 9.89
CA ALA A 277 -24.29 24.29 9.82
C ALA A 277 -23.57 24.67 8.52
N GLY A 278 -23.68 25.91 8.08
CA GLY A 278 -23.02 26.42 6.89
C GLY A 278 -23.95 26.74 5.74
N ASN A 279 -23.41 26.68 4.54
CA ASN A 279 -24.11 26.96 3.28
C ASN A 279 -25.24 25.95 3.02
N ASN A 280 -26.38 26.45 2.54
CA ASN A 280 -27.55 25.64 2.19
C ASN A 280 -28.14 25.99 0.81
N LEU A 281 -27.38 26.67 -0.05
CA LEU A 281 -27.86 27.12 -1.36
C LEU A 281 -28.36 25.96 -2.24
N HIS A 282 -27.76 24.79 -2.07
CA HIS A 282 -28.12 23.56 -2.79
C HIS A 282 -28.91 22.57 -1.92
N GLY A 283 -29.26 22.93 -0.67
CA GLY A 283 -29.96 22.04 0.26
C GLY A 283 -29.02 21.06 0.99
N GLN A 284 -27.70 21.29 1.01
CA GLN A 284 -26.70 20.41 1.58
C GLN A 284 -26.80 20.23 3.10
N LEU A 285 -27.53 21.10 3.81
CA LEU A 285 -27.83 20.91 5.22
C LEU A 285 -28.93 19.86 5.48
N GLY A 286 -29.65 19.42 4.42
CA GLY A 286 -30.73 18.43 4.50
C GLY A 286 -31.96 18.89 5.31
N ARG A 287 -32.09 20.20 5.50
CA ARG A 287 -33.20 20.85 6.21
C ARG A 287 -33.48 22.23 5.64
N GLN A 288 -34.68 22.73 5.87
CA GLN A 288 -35.03 24.10 5.49
C GLN A 288 -34.32 25.11 6.40
N THR A 289 -33.86 26.20 5.82
CA THR A 289 -33.29 27.34 6.54
C THR A 289 -33.95 28.65 6.12
N ALA A 290 -34.01 29.61 7.00
CA ALA A 290 -34.63 30.93 6.71
C ALA A 290 -33.83 31.72 5.66
N LYS A 291 -32.53 31.40 5.50
CA LYS A 291 -31.62 31.95 4.49
C LYS A 291 -30.91 30.75 3.82
N ASN A 292 -30.17 31.01 2.76
CA ASN A 292 -29.37 29.98 2.08
C ASN A 292 -28.13 29.52 2.90
N MET A 293 -28.16 29.72 4.21
CA MET A 293 -27.10 29.29 5.14
C MET A 293 -27.60 29.32 6.58
N ASP A 294 -26.87 28.65 7.49
CA ASP A 294 -27.07 28.70 8.93
C ASP A 294 -25.74 28.70 9.65
N SER A 295 -25.53 29.65 10.58
CA SER A 295 -24.30 29.82 11.31
C SER A 295 -24.26 29.10 12.66
N LYS A 296 -25.32 28.36 13.01
CA LYS A 296 -25.40 27.53 14.23
C LYS A 296 -25.74 26.11 13.85
N PHE A 297 -25.25 25.18 14.64
CA PHE A 297 -25.67 23.79 14.45
C PHE A 297 -27.13 23.61 14.87
N GLU A 298 -27.90 23.04 13.97
CA GLU A 298 -29.25 22.59 14.24
C GLU A 298 -29.45 21.13 13.85
N LYS A 299 -30.29 20.42 14.61
CA LYS A 299 -30.62 19.02 14.37
C LYS A 299 -31.44 18.88 13.10
N VAL A 300 -31.08 17.90 12.27
CA VAL A 300 -31.81 17.53 11.05
C VAL A 300 -32.92 16.54 11.41
N ALA A 301 -34.14 16.85 10.95
CA ALA A 301 -35.31 15.97 11.07
C ALA A 301 -35.92 15.62 9.71
N ASP A 302 -35.76 16.49 8.71
CA ASP A 302 -36.39 16.38 7.40
C ASP A 302 -35.92 15.16 6.63
N GLY A 303 -36.80 14.23 6.33
CA GLY A 303 -36.55 13.01 5.59
C GLY A 303 -35.92 11.86 6.41
N ILE A 304 -35.36 12.14 7.60
CA ILE A 304 -34.68 11.14 8.45
C ILE A 304 -35.24 11.08 9.89
N SER A 305 -36.43 11.58 10.12
CA SER A 305 -37.06 11.51 11.45
C SER A 305 -37.19 10.06 11.92
N GLY A 306 -36.64 9.76 13.11
CA GLY A 306 -36.66 8.40 13.67
C GLY A 306 -35.64 7.44 13.03
N VAL A 307 -34.80 7.91 12.13
CA VAL A 307 -33.72 7.13 11.55
C VAL A 307 -32.46 7.32 12.39
N LYS A 308 -31.83 6.22 12.80
CA LYS A 308 -30.55 6.27 13.52
C LYS A 308 -29.41 6.20 12.53
N ILE A 309 -28.67 7.31 12.41
CA ILE A 309 -27.50 7.43 11.54
C ILE A 309 -26.27 6.87 12.25
N THR A 310 -25.44 6.15 11.51
CA THR A 310 -24.20 5.51 11.99
C THR A 310 -22.94 6.08 11.36
N ALA A 311 -23.06 6.70 10.16
CA ALA A 311 -21.94 7.40 9.52
C ALA A 311 -22.42 8.61 8.71
N ILE A 312 -21.52 9.58 8.56
CA ILE A 312 -21.75 10.83 7.83
C ILE A 312 -20.58 11.12 6.89
N ALA A 313 -20.86 11.71 5.73
CA ALA A 313 -19.85 12.21 4.82
C ALA A 313 -20.37 13.49 4.14
N ALA A 314 -19.55 14.55 4.15
CA ALA A 314 -19.85 15.80 3.48
C ALA A 314 -19.08 15.87 2.16
N GLY A 315 -19.81 15.94 1.06
CA GLY A 315 -19.25 16.21 -0.26
C GLY A 315 -19.07 17.71 -0.51
N SER A 316 -18.74 18.10 -1.74
CA SER A 316 -18.52 19.51 -2.05
C SER A 316 -19.73 20.39 -1.73
N ARG A 317 -20.94 19.97 -2.15
CA ARG A 317 -22.19 20.72 -1.97
C ARG A 317 -23.36 19.78 -1.66
N TYR A 318 -23.11 18.65 -1.04
CA TYR A 318 -24.11 17.64 -0.68
C TYR A 318 -23.66 16.87 0.54
N THR A 319 -24.56 16.14 1.14
CA THR A 319 -24.32 15.34 2.34
C THR A 319 -24.83 13.91 2.11
N VAL A 320 -24.05 12.94 2.56
CA VAL A 320 -24.35 11.50 2.53
C VAL A 320 -24.37 10.97 3.95
N LEU A 321 -25.37 10.19 4.27
CA LEU A 321 -25.54 9.55 5.57
C LEU A 321 -25.75 8.05 5.38
N LEU A 322 -25.29 7.26 6.35
CA LEU A 322 -25.53 5.83 6.43
C LEU A 322 -26.33 5.54 7.70
N ASP A 323 -27.43 4.81 7.58
CA ASP A 323 -28.22 4.38 8.74
C ASP A 323 -27.81 2.99 9.25
N GLU A 324 -28.32 2.61 10.43
CA GLU A 324 -28.03 1.31 11.07
C GLU A 324 -28.54 0.09 10.27
N SER A 325 -29.43 0.31 9.31
CA SER A 325 -29.97 -0.72 8.41
C SER A 325 -29.17 -0.83 7.10
N GLY A 326 -28.14 0.00 6.90
CA GLY A 326 -27.34 0.05 5.69
C GLY A 326 -27.98 0.83 4.54
N ASN A 327 -29.03 1.64 4.79
CA ASN A 327 -29.53 2.56 3.77
C ASN A 327 -28.66 3.81 3.70
N VAL A 328 -28.44 4.29 2.48
CA VAL A 328 -27.72 5.53 2.21
C VAL A 328 -28.73 6.64 1.95
N TRP A 329 -28.57 7.77 2.64
CA TRP A 329 -29.44 8.95 2.54
C TRP A 329 -28.62 10.12 2.03
N THR A 330 -29.18 10.89 1.10
CA THR A 330 -28.48 11.98 0.44
C THR A 330 -29.33 13.24 0.35
N ALA A 331 -28.67 14.43 0.51
CA ALA A 331 -29.27 15.74 0.31
C ALA A 331 -28.24 16.71 -0.23
N GLY A 332 -28.65 17.73 -0.97
CA GLY A 332 -27.78 18.72 -1.55
C GLY A 332 -27.82 18.76 -3.07
N SER A 333 -26.68 19.17 -3.69
CA SER A 333 -26.48 19.20 -5.14
C SER A 333 -26.61 17.82 -5.76
N ASN A 334 -27.24 17.76 -6.95
CA ASN A 334 -27.36 16.57 -7.79
C ASN A 334 -27.11 16.88 -9.26
N GLY A 335 -26.40 17.99 -9.54
CA GLY A 335 -26.17 18.44 -10.91
C GLY A 335 -25.32 17.46 -11.74
N TYR A 336 -24.55 16.64 -11.07
CA TYR A 336 -23.73 15.58 -11.67
C TYR A 336 -24.14 14.17 -11.22
N GLY A 337 -25.30 14.04 -10.52
CA GLY A 337 -25.76 12.75 -10.02
C GLY A 337 -25.14 12.30 -8.71
N GLU A 338 -24.57 13.24 -7.93
CA GLU A 338 -23.87 12.95 -6.67
C GLU A 338 -24.74 12.25 -5.63
N LEU A 339 -26.07 12.48 -5.70
CA LEU A 339 -27.00 11.91 -4.71
C LEU A 339 -27.31 10.41 -4.95
N GLY A 340 -26.89 9.83 -6.08
CA GLY A 340 -27.17 8.41 -6.39
C GLY A 340 -28.64 8.06 -6.44
N ARG A 341 -29.51 9.04 -6.71
CA ARG A 341 -30.97 8.91 -6.83
C ARG A 341 -31.54 10.00 -7.75
N GLU A 342 -32.71 9.76 -8.27
CA GLU A 342 -33.44 10.80 -9.00
C GLU A 342 -33.97 11.88 -8.04
N THR A 343 -33.95 13.12 -8.52
CA THR A 343 -34.51 14.28 -7.83
C THR A 343 -35.34 15.13 -8.80
N ASN A 344 -36.31 15.88 -8.26
CA ASN A 344 -37.08 16.84 -9.06
C ASN A 344 -36.24 18.11 -9.30
N GLY A 345 -35.14 17.99 -10.05
CA GLY A 345 -34.22 19.08 -10.32
C GLY A 345 -32.78 18.74 -9.94
N MET A 346 -31.91 19.77 -9.95
CA MET A 346 -30.46 19.63 -9.76
C MET A 346 -30.03 19.62 -8.28
N SER A 347 -30.98 19.54 -7.33
CA SER A 347 -30.67 19.51 -5.89
C SER A 347 -31.86 19.04 -5.07
N SER A 348 -31.61 18.67 -3.81
CA SER A 348 -32.64 18.30 -2.83
C SER A 348 -32.28 18.84 -1.45
N SER A 349 -33.18 19.61 -0.83
CA SER A 349 -33.02 20.13 0.53
C SER A 349 -33.51 19.18 1.62
N VAL A 350 -34.00 18.00 1.24
CA VAL A 350 -34.49 16.97 2.16
C VAL A 350 -33.77 15.67 1.89
N PHE A 351 -33.38 14.96 2.94
CA PHE A 351 -32.76 13.65 2.79
C PHE A 351 -33.73 12.65 2.14
N GLY A 352 -33.22 11.94 1.14
CA GLY A 352 -33.90 10.82 0.50
C GLY A 352 -32.96 9.64 0.31
N LYS A 353 -33.49 8.44 0.25
CA LYS A 353 -32.70 7.22 0.06
C LYS A 353 -32.06 7.20 -1.32
N ALA A 354 -30.76 6.92 -1.38
CA ALA A 354 -30.06 6.60 -2.61
C ALA A 354 -30.45 5.19 -3.11
N ASP A 355 -30.40 4.98 -4.42
CA ASP A 355 -30.65 3.68 -5.03
C ASP A 355 -29.35 2.91 -5.14
N LEU A 356 -29.20 1.86 -4.35
CA LEU A 356 -28.01 1.01 -4.33
C LEU A 356 -27.93 0.01 -5.50
N GLN A 357 -28.81 0.13 -6.49
CA GLN A 357 -28.78 -0.67 -7.72
C GLN A 357 -28.62 -2.18 -7.47
N GLY A 358 -29.46 -2.72 -6.57
CA GLY A 358 -29.51 -4.14 -6.25
C GLY A 358 -28.60 -4.63 -5.12
N ALA A 359 -27.76 -3.77 -4.51
CA ALA A 359 -27.09 -4.12 -3.25
C ALA A 359 -28.11 -4.10 -2.09
N THR A 360 -27.94 -5.01 -1.14
CA THR A 360 -28.88 -5.19 -0.02
C THR A 360 -28.68 -4.12 1.07
N ALA A 361 -27.43 -3.73 1.34
CA ALA A 361 -27.07 -2.75 2.37
C ALA A 361 -25.67 -2.20 2.11
N ALA A 362 -25.44 -0.97 2.56
CA ALA A 362 -24.11 -0.35 2.61
C ALA A 362 -23.48 -0.55 3.99
N LYS A 363 -22.15 -0.62 4.03
CA LYS A 363 -21.35 -0.63 5.27
C LYS A 363 -20.43 0.57 5.40
N PHE A 364 -20.14 1.27 4.30
CA PHE A 364 -19.24 2.43 4.30
C PHE A 364 -19.68 3.45 3.23
N ILE A 365 -19.47 4.72 3.52
CA ILE A 365 -19.73 5.86 2.62
C ILE A 365 -18.56 6.84 2.61
N ALA A 366 -18.28 7.43 1.44
CA ALA A 366 -17.43 8.61 1.31
C ALA A 366 -18.06 9.59 0.31
N ALA A 367 -17.79 10.87 0.49
CA ALA A 367 -18.33 11.93 -0.34
C ALA A 367 -17.28 13.03 -0.63
N GLY A 368 -17.26 13.49 -1.87
CA GLY A 368 -16.37 14.54 -2.35
C GLY A 368 -16.94 15.22 -3.59
N GLY A 369 -16.29 15.12 -4.75
CA GLY A 369 -16.89 15.35 -6.07
C GLY A 369 -17.73 14.15 -6.53
N THR A 370 -17.53 13.00 -5.90
CA THR A 370 -18.23 11.74 -6.16
C THR A 370 -18.75 11.14 -4.86
N THR A 371 -19.76 10.31 -4.96
CA THR A 371 -20.25 9.46 -3.86
C THR A 371 -19.69 8.05 -4.04
N ILE A 372 -19.07 7.53 -3.00
CA ILE A 372 -18.57 6.15 -2.93
C ILE A 372 -19.32 5.42 -1.85
N VAL A 373 -19.84 4.24 -2.18
CA VAL A 373 -20.52 3.33 -1.24
C VAL A 373 -19.83 1.98 -1.32
N ILE A 374 -19.49 1.40 -0.18
CA ILE A 374 -19.05 0.01 -0.08
C ILE A 374 -20.19 -0.77 0.54
N ASP A 375 -20.68 -1.81 -0.14
CA ASP A 375 -21.76 -2.66 0.36
C ASP A 375 -21.24 -3.71 1.37
N THR A 376 -22.17 -4.45 1.97
CA THR A 376 -21.85 -5.47 2.98
C THR A 376 -20.99 -6.62 2.44
N ASP A 377 -21.00 -6.83 1.11
CA ASP A 377 -20.21 -7.86 0.44
C ASP A 377 -18.82 -7.34 0.03
N GLY A 378 -18.53 -6.06 0.28
CA GLY A 378 -17.25 -5.41 -0.04
C GLY A 378 -17.18 -4.84 -1.45
N ASN A 379 -18.28 -4.85 -2.22
CA ASN A 379 -18.30 -4.24 -3.53
C ASN A 379 -18.36 -2.72 -3.44
N VAL A 380 -17.63 -2.06 -4.31
CA VAL A 380 -17.59 -0.60 -4.42
C VAL A 380 -18.61 -0.13 -5.45
N ARG A 381 -19.36 0.92 -5.12
CA ARG A 381 -20.31 1.59 -6.03
C ARG A 381 -20.03 3.07 -6.04
N THR A 382 -20.11 3.69 -7.21
CA THR A 382 -19.80 5.11 -7.38
C THR A 382 -20.85 5.83 -8.20
N SER A 383 -21.11 7.12 -7.85
CA SER A 383 -21.93 8.06 -8.64
C SER A 383 -21.37 9.47 -8.53
N GLY A 384 -21.78 10.38 -9.42
CA GLY A 384 -21.33 11.77 -9.44
C GLY A 384 -20.39 12.10 -10.59
N ILE A 385 -19.46 13.04 -10.37
CA ILE A 385 -18.53 13.56 -11.38
C ILE A 385 -17.54 12.47 -11.84
N ASN A 386 -17.27 12.42 -13.16
CA ASN A 386 -16.29 11.51 -13.78
C ASN A 386 -15.36 12.17 -14.81
N GLY A 387 -15.30 13.48 -14.87
CA GLY A 387 -14.49 14.20 -15.89
C GLY A 387 -13.00 13.83 -15.86
N HIS A 388 -12.50 13.39 -14.72
CA HIS A 388 -11.12 12.92 -14.52
C HIS A 388 -10.99 11.41 -14.33
N GLY A 389 -12.10 10.64 -14.40
CA GLY A 389 -12.09 9.18 -14.16
C GLY A 389 -12.24 8.79 -12.69
N GLN A 390 -12.67 9.72 -11.82
CA GLN A 390 -12.76 9.50 -10.37
C GLN A 390 -13.84 8.52 -9.92
N LEU A 391 -14.75 8.09 -10.82
CA LEU A 391 -15.68 6.99 -10.54
C LEU A 391 -14.99 5.61 -10.58
N GLY A 392 -13.77 5.52 -11.16
CA GLY A 392 -13.02 4.26 -11.25
C GLY A 392 -13.65 3.24 -12.19
N ARG A 393 -14.54 3.66 -13.07
CA ARG A 393 -15.23 2.83 -14.07
C ARG A 393 -15.50 3.61 -15.33
N ASP A 394 -15.65 2.94 -16.45
CA ASP A 394 -15.99 3.56 -17.70
C ASP A 394 -17.46 4.04 -17.72
N THR A 395 -17.67 5.28 -18.07
CA THR A 395 -18.99 5.90 -18.29
C THR A 395 -19.22 6.25 -19.75
N GLY A 396 -18.42 5.70 -20.67
CA GLY A 396 -18.42 6.06 -22.08
C GLY A 396 -17.91 7.48 -22.28
N SER A 397 -18.70 8.32 -22.96
CA SER A 397 -18.41 9.74 -23.19
C SER A 397 -18.91 10.66 -22.07
N GLU A 398 -19.62 10.12 -21.07
CA GLU A 398 -20.26 10.92 -20.03
C GLU A 398 -19.25 11.35 -18.97
N SER A 399 -19.29 12.62 -18.60
CA SER A 399 -18.46 13.21 -17.55
C SER A 399 -19.03 13.05 -16.14
N SER A 400 -20.14 12.33 -16.00
CA SER A 400 -20.81 12.07 -14.72
C SER A 400 -21.78 10.89 -14.83
N ASP A 401 -22.20 10.33 -13.68
CA ASP A 401 -23.23 9.29 -13.62
C ASP A 401 -24.08 9.47 -12.37
N SER A 402 -25.40 9.46 -12.54
CA SER A 402 -26.37 9.63 -11.45
C SER A 402 -26.74 8.33 -10.73
N LYS A 403 -26.25 7.19 -11.18
CA LYS A 403 -26.53 5.88 -10.59
C LYS A 403 -25.32 5.37 -9.80
N LEU A 404 -25.56 4.81 -8.63
CA LEU A 404 -24.56 4.10 -7.83
C LEU A 404 -24.25 2.73 -8.45
N LEU A 405 -23.47 2.71 -9.52
CA LEU A 405 -23.09 1.48 -10.22
C LEU A 405 -21.81 0.87 -9.64
N ALA A 406 -21.74 -0.46 -9.74
CA ALA A 406 -20.59 -1.21 -9.27
C ALA A 406 -19.30 -0.87 -10.04
N VAL A 407 -18.20 -0.82 -9.32
CA VAL A 407 -16.83 -0.76 -9.84
C VAL A 407 -16.28 -2.17 -9.88
N THR A 408 -15.84 -2.62 -11.04
CA THR A 408 -15.26 -3.97 -11.25
C THR A 408 -13.79 -3.92 -11.62
N ASP A 409 -13.39 -2.87 -12.35
CA ASP A 409 -12.06 -2.78 -12.92
C ASP A 409 -11.03 -2.25 -11.89
N GLY A 410 -9.89 -2.91 -11.81
CA GLY A 410 -8.77 -2.53 -10.96
C GLY A 410 -8.97 -2.77 -9.45
N ILE A 411 -10.03 -3.51 -9.08
CA ILE A 411 -10.24 -4.00 -7.71
C ILE A 411 -9.68 -5.42 -7.56
N ASP A 412 -9.68 -6.22 -8.65
CA ASP A 412 -9.05 -7.54 -8.75
C ASP A 412 -9.49 -8.53 -7.64
N GLY A 413 -10.77 -8.46 -7.25
CA GLY A 413 -11.34 -9.29 -6.19
C GLY A 413 -10.90 -8.89 -4.76
N ALA A 414 -10.24 -7.75 -4.57
CA ALA A 414 -9.85 -7.25 -3.27
C ALA A 414 -11.09 -6.87 -2.43
N GLU A 415 -11.11 -7.28 -1.16
CA GLU A 415 -12.12 -6.85 -0.20
C GLU A 415 -11.85 -5.42 0.24
N ILE A 416 -12.64 -4.47 -0.25
CA ILE A 416 -12.49 -3.06 0.09
C ILE A 416 -13.17 -2.77 1.42
N ILE A 417 -12.44 -2.14 2.33
CA ILE A 417 -12.90 -1.84 3.70
C ILE A 417 -13.13 -0.34 3.95
N ALA A 418 -12.45 0.53 3.21
CA ALA A 418 -12.61 1.98 3.34
C ALA A 418 -12.39 2.67 2.00
N ALA A 419 -12.88 3.89 1.90
CA ALA A 419 -12.68 4.77 0.75
C ALA A 419 -12.50 6.21 1.21
N ALA A 420 -11.78 7.02 0.42
CA ALA A 420 -11.64 8.44 0.63
C ALA A 420 -11.82 9.20 -0.68
N THR A 421 -12.55 10.29 -0.57
CA THR A 421 -12.66 11.38 -1.53
C THR A 421 -13.15 12.58 -0.71
N GLY A 422 -12.75 13.78 -1.02
CA GLY A 422 -13.07 14.95 -0.18
C GLY A 422 -13.58 16.15 -0.96
N ALA A 423 -13.88 17.21 -0.26
CA ALA A 423 -14.35 18.47 -0.86
C ALA A 423 -13.35 18.96 -1.90
N GLY A 424 -13.79 19.09 -3.15
CA GLY A 424 -12.94 19.49 -4.28
C GLY A 424 -12.05 18.38 -4.85
N ALA A 425 -12.12 17.15 -4.37
CA ALA A 425 -11.31 16.05 -4.88
C ALA A 425 -11.73 15.62 -6.30
N TYR A 426 -10.73 15.49 -7.16
CA TYR A 426 -10.87 14.96 -8.51
C TYR A 426 -10.29 13.54 -8.64
N HIS A 427 -10.07 12.88 -7.51
CA HIS A 427 -9.59 11.50 -7.42
C HIS A 427 -10.30 10.75 -6.29
N SER A 428 -10.23 9.45 -6.35
CA SER A 428 -10.79 8.53 -5.38
C SER A 428 -9.74 7.55 -4.90
N VAL A 429 -9.78 7.22 -3.63
CA VAL A 429 -8.85 6.32 -2.95
C VAL A 429 -9.65 5.21 -2.29
N LEU A 430 -9.25 3.97 -2.48
CA LEU A 430 -9.79 2.79 -1.80
C LEU A 430 -8.69 2.15 -0.95
N LEU A 431 -9.10 1.56 0.15
CA LEU A 431 -8.25 0.77 1.04
C LEU A 431 -8.84 -0.64 1.15
N ASP A 432 -8.03 -1.65 0.86
CA ASP A 432 -8.44 -3.03 1.08
C ASP A 432 -8.03 -3.55 2.48
N LYS A 433 -8.53 -4.72 2.83
CA LYS A 433 -8.28 -5.35 4.14
C LYS A 433 -6.81 -5.70 4.41
N ASN A 434 -5.99 -5.81 3.37
CA ASN A 434 -4.56 -6.10 3.48
C ASN A 434 -3.72 -4.81 3.62
N GLY A 435 -4.37 -3.64 3.71
CA GLY A 435 -3.69 -2.35 3.80
C GLY A 435 -3.21 -1.80 2.46
N VAL A 436 -3.63 -2.39 1.32
CA VAL A 436 -3.25 -1.90 -0.01
C VAL A 436 -4.16 -0.74 -0.41
N ILE A 437 -3.54 0.36 -0.82
CA ILE A 437 -4.24 1.53 -1.38
C ILE A 437 -4.45 1.32 -2.88
N ARG A 438 -5.64 1.70 -3.38
CA ARG A 438 -5.92 1.79 -4.82
C ARG A 438 -6.45 3.17 -5.16
N THR A 439 -6.01 3.75 -6.27
CA THR A 439 -6.37 5.11 -6.66
C THR A 439 -6.85 5.20 -8.10
N CYS A 440 -7.77 6.13 -8.37
CA CYS A 440 -8.19 6.52 -9.71
C CYS A 440 -8.56 8.01 -9.75
N GLY A 441 -8.70 8.59 -10.92
CA GLY A 441 -9.05 10.00 -11.12
C GLY A 441 -7.89 10.82 -11.65
N SER A 442 -7.85 12.11 -11.28
CA SER A 442 -6.81 13.07 -11.66
C SER A 442 -5.45 12.70 -11.03
N ASN A 443 -4.37 12.91 -11.82
CA ASN A 443 -2.97 12.78 -11.36
C ASN A 443 -2.13 14.02 -11.74
N GLN A 444 -2.77 15.18 -11.90
CA GLN A 444 -2.07 16.39 -12.35
C GLN A 444 -1.01 16.88 -11.35
N CYS A 445 -1.17 16.52 -10.08
CA CYS A 445 -0.26 16.88 -9.00
C CYS A 445 0.32 15.63 -8.27
N GLY A 446 0.28 14.45 -8.90
CA GLY A 446 0.80 13.23 -8.28
C GLY A 446 -0.13 12.59 -7.21
N GLN A 447 -1.36 13.08 -7.05
CA GLN A 447 -2.30 12.64 -6.00
C GLN A 447 -2.75 11.17 -6.09
N LEU A 448 -2.50 10.49 -7.22
CA LEU A 448 -2.73 9.04 -7.32
C LEU A 448 -1.65 8.20 -6.64
N CYS A 449 -0.60 8.84 -6.12
CA CYS A 449 0.49 8.18 -5.41
C CYS A 449 1.20 7.10 -6.24
N ARG A 450 1.20 7.26 -7.56
CA ARG A 450 1.81 6.34 -8.53
C ARG A 450 2.60 7.15 -9.53
N ASN A 451 3.86 6.78 -9.75
CA ASN A 451 4.71 7.40 -10.77
C ASN A 451 4.28 6.92 -12.17
N ILE A 452 3.25 7.54 -12.72
CA ILE A 452 2.70 7.24 -14.04
C ILE A 452 2.68 8.50 -14.90
N ASP A 453 3.06 8.36 -16.18
CA ASP A 453 3.05 9.46 -17.18
C ASP A 453 1.64 9.91 -17.60
N LEU A 454 0.62 9.59 -16.81
CA LEU A 454 -0.77 9.93 -17.12
C LEU A 454 -1.28 11.02 -16.18
N THR A 455 -1.90 12.05 -16.73
CA THR A 455 -2.57 13.12 -15.96
C THR A 455 -3.87 12.64 -15.28
N LYS A 456 -4.37 11.45 -15.62
CA LYS A 456 -5.56 10.82 -15.01
C LYS A 456 -5.62 9.32 -15.25
N SER A 457 -6.31 8.59 -14.37
CA SER A 457 -6.62 7.17 -14.51
C SER A 457 -8.13 6.94 -14.37
N LYS A 458 -8.74 6.27 -15.34
CA LYS A 458 -10.17 5.95 -15.33
C LYS A 458 -10.53 4.72 -14.50
N THR A 459 -9.53 3.90 -14.15
CA THR A 459 -9.69 2.68 -13.39
C THR A 459 -8.83 2.73 -12.13
N PHE A 460 -9.26 2.04 -11.08
CA PHE A 460 -8.42 1.87 -9.90
C PHE A 460 -7.18 1.04 -10.22
N ALA A 461 -6.08 1.35 -9.55
CA ALA A 461 -4.89 0.51 -9.54
C ALA A 461 -4.16 0.67 -8.21
N ALA A 462 -3.47 -0.40 -7.80
CA ALA A 462 -2.74 -0.45 -6.55
C ALA A 462 -1.59 0.57 -6.53
N VAL A 463 -1.37 1.17 -5.36
CA VAL A 463 -0.22 2.01 -5.06
C VAL A 463 0.88 1.11 -4.51
N THR A 464 1.97 1.00 -5.26
CA THR A 464 3.16 0.22 -4.88
C THR A 464 4.35 1.10 -4.52
N ASP A 465 4.43 2.28 -5.15
CA ASP A 465 5.54 3.21 -4.99
C ASP A 465 5.55 3.81 -3.57
N GLY A 466 6.67 3.67 -2.88
CA GLY A 466 6.82 4.12 -1.49
C GLY A 466 6.09 3.29 -0.43
N MET A 467 5.29 2.29 -0.84
CA MET A 467 4.46 1.48 0.07
C MET A 467 4.97 0.05 0.25
N THR A 468 6.12 -0.28 -0.31
CA THR A 468 6.74 -1.58 -0.16
C THR A 468 8.03 -1.48 0.64
N GLN A 469 8.26 -2.43 1.54
CA GLN A 469 9.49 -2.58 2.31
C GLN A 469 10.14 -3.90 1.95
N THR A 470 11.44 -3.88 1.67
CA THR A 470 12.23 -5.10 1.50
C THR A 470 12.82 -5.52 2.84
N MET A 471 12.77 -6.80 3.13
CA MET A 471 13.32 -7.40 4.35
C MET A 471 13.80 -8.81 4.08
N THR A 472 14.56 -9.38 4.99
CA THR A 472 14.92 -10.80 4.98
C THR A 472 13.72 -11.67 5.39
N PHE A 473 13.77 -12.94 5.05
CA PHE A 473 12.74 -13.91 5.48
C PHE A 473 12.67 -14.03 7.02
N ASP A 474 13.81 -13.92 7.69
CA ASP A 474 13.86 -13.95 9.16
C ASP A 474 13.28 -12.66 9.79
N GLU A 475 13.51 -11.51 9.21
CA GLU A 475 12.86 -10.26 9.66
C GLU A 475 11.34 -10.34 9.48
N MET A 476 10.84 -10.90 8.37
CA MET A 476 9.40 -11.16 8.19
C MET A 476 8.84 -12.04 9.30
N LYS A 477 9.51 -13.15 9.63
CA LYS A 477 9.08 -14.07 10.68
C LYS A 477 9.01 -13.40 12.06
N ASN A 478 9.85 -12.41 12.32
CA ASN A 478 9.95 -11.67 13.56
C ASN A 478 9.13 -10.35 13.58
N THR A 479 8.43 -10.01 12.48
CA THR A 479 7.57 -8.84 12.42
C THR A 479 6.37 -9.02 13.36
N LEU A 480 6.08 -8.02 14.19
CA LEU A 480 4.88 -7.97 15.02
C LEU A 480 3.64 -7.78 14.11
N ILE A 481 2.65 -8.65 14.30
CA ILE A 481 1.40 -8.61 13.54
C ILE A 481 0.37 -7.81 14.34
N THR A 482 -0.04 -6.69 13.80
CA THR A 482 -0.98 -5.72 14.38
C THR A 482 -2.15 -5.43 13.45
N SER A 483 -2.15 -6.02 12.26
CA SER A 483 -3.19 -5.93 11.24
C SER A 483 -3.09 -7.10 10.27
N ASP A 484 -4.08 -7.29 9.42
CA ASP A 484 -3.95 -8.19 8.27
C ASP A 484 -2.80 -7.68 7.37
N ARG A 485 -1.96 -8.60 6.87
CA ARG A 485 -0.76 -8.25 6.09
C ARG A 485 -0.57 -9.16 4.89
N LEU A 486 0.08 -8.59 3.88
CA LEU A 486 0.57 -9.31 2.71
C LEU A 486 2.10 -9.23 2.65
N PHE A 487 2.74 -10.40 2.60
CA PHE A 487 4.17 -10.54 2.32
C PHE A 487 4.36 -11.32 1.02
N THR A 488 5.25 -10.85 0.17
CA THR A 488 5.64 -11.56 -1.05
C THR A 488 7.09 -11.99 -0.94
N VAL A 489 7.33 -13.30 -0.93
CA VAL A 489 8.67 -13.89 -0.92
C VAL A 489 9.20 -13.91 -2.35
N THR A 490 10.35 -13.30 -2.58
CA THR A 490 10.97 -13.21 -3.90
C THR A 490 12.12 -14.19 -4.03
N ALA A 491 12.34 -14.69 -5.24
CA ALA A 491 13.42 -15.57 -5.60
C ALA A 491 14.20 -15.00 -6.78
N VAL A 492 15.51 -15.22 -6.77
CA VAL A 492 16.40 -14.85 -7.88
C VAL A 492 16.89 -16.10 -8.58
N ALA A 493 16.87 -16.09 -9.90
CA ALA A 493 17.40 -17.19 -10.69
C ALA A 493 18.92 -17.29 -10.47
N ARG A 494 19.41 -18.51 -10.24
CA ARG A 494 20.83 -18.80 -10.07
C ARG A 494 21.54 -18.69 -11.41
N GLU A 495 22.67 -18.03 -11.42
CA GLU A 495 23.50 -17.91 -12.63
C GLU A 495 24.12 -19.24 -13.01
N LYS A 496 23.83 -19.71 -14.23
CA LYS A 496 24.38 -20.95 -14.81
C LYS A 496 25.61 -20.66 -15.64
N VAL A 497 26.61 -21.52 -15.54
CA VAL A 497 27.77 -21.56 -16.43
C VAL A 497 27.80 -22.92 -17.12
N GLN A 498 27.79 -22.93 -18.44
CA GLN A 498 27.86 -24.14 -19.26
C GLN A 498 29.28 -24.72 -19.27
N PHE A 499 29.39 -26.04 -19.27
CA PHE A 499 30.66 -26.72 -19.47
C PHE A 499 30.90 -27.01 -20.95
N GLU A 500 32.06 -26.66 -21.44
CA GLU A 500 32.61 -27.14 -22.70
C GLU A 500 33.79 -28.08 -22.41
N TYR A 501 33.60 -29.40 -22.53
CA TYR A 501 34.60 -30.39 -22.25
C TYR A 501 35.43 -30.73 -23.48
N ASP A 502 36.76 -30.61 -23.37
CA ASP A 502 37.75 -31.12 -24.31
C ASP A 502 38.53 -32.24 -23.62
N LEU A 503 38.25 -33.46 -24.00
CA LEU A 503 38.88 -34.63 -23.37
C LEU A 503 40.31 -34.92 -23.91
N ASN A 504 40.81 -34.13 -24.87
CA ASN A 504 42.14 -34.28 -25.42
C ASN A 504 42.49 -35.72 -25.78
N GLY A 505 41.57 -36.40 -26.48
CA GLY A 505 41.72 -37.79 -26.92
C GLY A 505 41.42 -38.85 -25.86
N GLY A 506 40.89 -38.47 -24.73
CA GLY A 506 40.26 -39.39 -23.76
C GLY A 506 38.78 -39.61 -24.03
N ASN A 507 38.18 -40.45 -23.21
CA ASN A 507 36.75 -40.76 -23.22
C ASN A 507 36.16 -40.69 -21.81
N TRP A 508 34.87 -40.47 -21.72
CA TRP A 508 34.15 -40.74 -20.47
C TRP A 508 34.03 -42.25 -20.26
N VAL A 509 34.13 -42.69 -19.02
CA VAL A 509 33.88 -44.09 -18.64
C VAL A 509 32.43 -44.46 -18.96
N ASP A 510 32.24 -45.69 -19.46
CA ASP A 510 30.91 -46.19 -19.83
C ASP A 510 29.84 -45.96 -18.72
N GLY A 511 28.71 -45.39 -19.16
CA GLY A 511 27.57 -45.08 -18.25
C GLY A 511 27.72 -43.77 -17.46
N PHE A 512 28.82 -43.02 -17.62
CA PHE A 512 28.95 -41.69 -17.01
C PHE A 512 28.50 -40.59 -17.96
N THR A 513 27.60 -39.71 -17.49
CA THR A 513 27.19 -38.50 -18.19
C THR A 513 27.67 -37.29 -17.37
N PRO A 514 28.52 -36.43 -17.92
CA PRO A 514 28.98 -35.24 -17.21
C PRO A 514 27.82 -34.25 -17.07
N ARG A 515 27.92 -33.35 -16.11
CA ARG A 515 27.02 -32.20 -16.00
C ARG A 515 27.25 -31.25 -17.17
N ASP A 516 26.15 -30.68 -17.73
CA ASP A 516 26.22 -29.70 -18.80
C ASP A 516 26.51 -28.29 -18.28
N PHE A 517 26.21 -28.01 -17.00
CA PHE A 517 26.39 -26.72 -16.37
C PHE A 517 26.62 -26.87 -14.85
N TYR A 518 27.03 -25.77 -14.22
CA TYR A 518 27.00 -25.57 -12.76
C TYR A 518 26.40 -24.20 -12.43
N TYR A 519 25.95 -24.02 -11.20
CA TYR A 519 25.59 -22.70 -10.70
C TYR A 519 26.82 -22.03 -10.07
N LYS A 520 27.03 -20.72 -10.34
CA LYS A 520 28.20 -19.99 -9.84
C LYS A 520 28.39 -20.06 -8.33
N ASP A 521 27.29 -20.11 -7.58
CA ASP A 521 27.26 -20.18 -6.12
C ASP A 521 27.61 -21.57 -5.53
N GLU A 522 27.59 -22.64 -6.35
CA GLU A 522 28.01 -23.99 -5.92
C GLU A 522 29.53 -24.20 -5.96
N GLY A 523 30.22 -23.33 -6.64
CA GLY A 523 31.61 -23.54 -6.99
C GLY A 523 31.81 -24.58 -8.10
N LEU A 524 33.01 -24.58 -8.68
CA LEU A 524 33.36 -25.45 -9.80
C LEU A 524 33.64 -26.88 -9.31
N LEU A 525 32.77 -27.83 -9.66
CA LEU A 525 32.94 -29.25 -9.41
C LEU A 525 33.10 -30.00 -10.72
N LEU A 526 34.35 -30.41 -11.01
CA LEU A 526 34.67 -31.17 -12.22
C LEU A 526 34.79 -32.66 -11.93
N PRO A 527 34.49 -33.53 -12.91
CA PRO A 527 34.62 -34.97 -12.77
C PRO A 527 36.07 -35.39 -12.42
N ASP A 528 36.18 -36.34 -11.49
CA ASP A 528 37.48 -36.87 -11.05
C ASP A 528 38.05 -37.93 -12.02
N ALA A 529 39.27 -38.40 -11.74
CA ALA A 529 39.96 -39.40 -12.56
C ALA A 529 39.19 -40.70 -12.79
N SER A 530 38.26 -41.06 -11.88
CA SER A 530 37.46 -42.31 -12.02
C SER A 530 36.40 -42.26 -13.13
N LYS A 531 36.19 -41.06 -13.69
CA LYS A 531 35.17 -40.80 -14.73
C LYS A 531 35.77 -40.69 -16.13
N LEU A 532 37.09 -40.76 -16.24
CA LEU A 532 37.81 -40.57 -17.50
C LEU A 532 38.75 -41.73 -17.77
N GLU A 533 38.91 -42.07 -19.03
CA GLU A 533 39.86 -43.07 -19.48
C GLU A 533 40.56 -42.64 -20.78
N ARG A 534 41.85 -43.02 -20.87
CA ARG A 534 42.62 -42.90 -22.08
C ARG A 534 43.70 -43.98 -22.10
N THR A 535 43.66 -44.85 -23.10
CA THR A 535 44.60 -45.97 -23.21
C THR A 535 46.03 -45.47 -23.21
N GLY A 536 46.84 -45.99 -22.29
CA GLY A 536 48.26 -45.68 -22.14
C GLY A 536 48.55 -44.34 -21.45
N TYR A 537 47.54 -43.68 -20.88
CA TYR A 537 47.71 -42.41 -20.16
C TYR A 537 47.02 -42.44 -18.83
N THR A 538 47.53 -41.67 -17.91
CA THR A 538 46.88 -41.38 -16.61
C THR A 538 46.38 -39.95 -16.59
N PHE A 539 45.13 -39.76 -16.12
CA PHE A 539 44.54 -38.44 -15.98
C PHE A 539 45.33 -37.59 -14.98
N ALA A 540 45.76 -36.39 -15.42
CA ALA A 540 46.60 -35.48 -14.65
C ALA A 540 45.88 -34.25 -14.12
N GLY A 541 44.56 -34.12 -14.38
CA GLY A 541 43.71 -33.00 -13.93
C GLY A 541 43.07 -32.26 -15.08
N TRP A 542 42.27 -31.27 -14.72
CA TRP A 542 41.63 -30.36 -15.65
C TRP A 542 42.41 -29.04 -15.75
N GLU A 543 42.47 -28.49 -16.93
CA GLU A 543 42.83 -27.09 -17.18
C GLU A 543 41.56 -26.35 -17.54
N THR A 544 41.23 -25.27 -16.81
CA THR A 544 40.04 -24.47 -17.03
C THR A 544 40.39 -23.11 -17.58
N SER A 545 39.64 -22.59 -18.55
CA SER A 545 39.68 -21.19 -18.95
C SER A 545 39.03 -20.30 -17.89
N GLU A 546 39.34 -19.00 -17.92
CA GLU A 546 38.46 -18.03 -17.26
C GLU A 546 37.08 -18.14 -17.90
N PRO A 547 36.01 -18.11 -17.09
CA PRO A 547 34.63 -18.15 -17.61
C PRO A 547 34.42 -16.94 -18.55
N THR A 548 34.11 -17.19 -19.80
CA THR A 548 33.41 -16.17 -20.60
C THR A 548 31.97 -16.12 -20.08
N ALA A 549 31.20 -15.04 -20.35
CA ALA A 549 29.96 -14.71 -19.64
C ALA A 549 29.09 -15.92 -19.14
N ASP A 550 28.99 -16.99 -19.95
CA ASP A 550 28.08 -18.13 -19.64
C ASP A 550 28.74 -19.51 -19.89
N THR A 551 30.05 -19.59 -20.19
CA THR A 551 30.71 -20.86 -20.56
C THR A 551 32.10 -20.94 -19.96
N ILE A 552 32.50 -22.12 -19.44
CA ILE A 552 33.84 -22.46 -19.01
C ILE A 552 34.35 -23.63 -19.85
N LYS A 553 35.54 -23.49 -20.45
CA LYS A 553 36.20 -24.57 -21.16
C LYS A 553 37.05 -25.39 -20.20
N CYS A 554 36.84 -26.72 -20.17
CA CYS A 554 37.53 -27.66 -19.31
C CYS A 554 38.30 -28.66 -20.18
N SER A 555 39.62 -28.53 -20.22
CA SER A 555 40.51 -29.39 -21.04
C SER A 555 41.20 -30.43 -20.15
N ALA A 556 41.04 -31.71 -20.48
CA ALA A 556 41.67 -32.79 -19.75
C ALA A 556 43.17 -32.84 -20.01
N LYS A 557 43.97 -32.94 -18.97
CA LYS A 557 45.41 -33.18 -19.02
C LYS A 557 45.73 -34.65 -18.78
N TRP A 558 46.64 -35.17 -19.57
CA TRP A 558 47.07 -36.56 -19.51
C TRP A 558 48.57 -36.67 -19.39
N THR A 559 49.05 -37.60 -18.55
CA THR A 559 50.46 -38.00 -18.48
C THR A 559 50.61 -39.36 -19.13
N ALA A 560 51.50 -39.51 -20.06
CA ALA A 560 51.80 -40.81 -20.65
C ALA A 560 52.30 -41.80 -19.58
N ASN A 561 51.78 -42.99 -19.60
CA ASN A 561 52.25 -44.04 -18.70
C ASN A 561 53.57 -44.59 -19.21
N THR A 562 54.51 -44.84 -18.34
CA THR A 562 55.78 -45.47 -18.67
C THR A 562 55.62 -46.98 -18.67
N TYR A 563 56.18 -47.62 -19.68
CA TYR A 563 56.21 -49.06 -19.82
C TYR A 563 57.65 -49.53 -19.96
N THR A 564 57.96 -50.62 -19.29
CA THR A 564 59.29 -51.26 -19.37
C THR A 564 59.18 -52.49 -20.26
N VAL A 565 59.97 -52.49 -21.33
CA VAL A 565 60.17 -53.63 -22.23
C VAL A 565 61.39 -54.39 -21.75
N THR A 566 61.22 -55.64 -21.41
CA THR A 566 62.27 -56.56 -21.02
C THR A 566 62.57 -57.49 -22.20
N PHE A 567 63.77 -57.86 -22.37
CA PHE A 567 64.23 -58.69 -23.45
C PHE A 567 64.73 -60.04 -22.90
N ASP A 568 64.24 -61.14 -23.50
CA ASP A 568 64.83 -62.46 -23.29
C ASP A 568 65.91 -62.74 -24.36
N SER A 569 67.17 -62.74 -23.97
CA SER A 569 68.25 -62.99 -24.83
C SER A 569 68.52 -64.47 -25.15
N ALA A 570 67.62 -65.36 -24.66
CA ALA A 570 67.66 -66.81 -24.83
C ALA A 570 69.08 -67.43 -24.54
N GLY A 571 69.73 -66.95 -23.48
CA GLY A 571 71.07 -67.37 -23.06
C GLY A 571 72.25 -66.62 -23.67
N GLY A 572 71.96 -65.54 -24.38
CA GLY A 572 72.95 -64.55 -24.80
C GLY A 572 73.33 -63.53 -23.75
N SER A 573 74.08 -62.51 -24.12
CA SER A 573 74.41 -61.41 -23.22
C SER A 573 73.13 -60.70 -22.76
N GLU A 574 73.10 -60.23 -21.53
CA GLU A 574 71.93 -59.52 -20.93
C GLU A 574 71.68 -58.23 -21.72
N ILE A 575 70.38 -57.97 -22.01
CA ILE A 575 69.92 -56.72 -22.61
C ILE A 575 69.20 -55.95 -21.51
N ALA A 576 69.64 -54.73 -21.24
CA ALA A 576 69.01 -53.88 -20.26
C ALA A 576 67.61 -53.54 -20.68
N PRO A 577 66.68 -53.59 -19.73
CA PRO A 577 65.27 -53.18 -19.98
C PRO A 577 65.26 -51.73 -20.48
N ILE A 578 64.32 -51.44 -21.43
CA ILE A 578 64.04 -50.08 -21.92
C ILE A 578 62.74 -49.60 -21.32
N THR A 579 62.81 -48.51 -20.59
CA THR A 579 61.62 -47.84 -20.04
C THR A 579 61.35 -46.61 -20.86
N GLN A 580 60.12 -46.52 -21.44
CA GLN A 580 59.71 -45.43 -22.29
C GLN A 580 58.23 -45.08 -22.09
N ASP A 581 57.89 -43.86 -22.43
CA ASP A 581 56.49 -43.40 -22.37
C ASP A 581 55.66 -44.07 -23.48
N TYR A 582 54.38 -44.31 -23.16
CA TYR A 582 53.40 -44.83 -24.12
C TYR A 582 53.37 -44.02 -25.41
N GLY A 583 53.35 -44.72 -26.54
CA GLY A 583 53.32 -44.11 -27.88
C GLY A 583 54.70 -43.66 -28.40
N THR A 584 55.79 -43.85 -27.65
CA THR A 584 57.14 -43.61 -28.16
C THR A 584 57.66 -44.84 -28.89
N VAL A 585 58.47 -44.59 -29.88
CA VAL A 585 59.11 -45.66 -30.67
C VAL A 585 60.30 -46.22 -29.90
N ILE A 586 60.35 -47.50 -29.71
CA ILE A 586 61.47 -48.19 -29.11
C ILE A 586 62.57 -48.34 -30.12
N THR A 587 63.76 -47.81 -29.80
CA THR A 587 64.94 -48.10 -30.58
C THR A 587 65.43 -49.51 -30.23
N ALA A 588 65.61 -50.36 -31.20
CA ALA A 588 66.06 -51.72 -30.99
C ALA A 588 67.44 -51.69 -30.27
N PRO A 589 67.62 -52.44 -29.15
CA PRO A 589 68.92 -52.52 -28.48
C PRO A 589 69.93 -53.21 -29.35
N GLU A 590 71.18 -53.08 -28.97
CA GLU A 590 72.26 -53.85 -29.66
C GLU A 590 71.95 -55.36 -29.54
N ALA A 591 72.28 -56.07 -30.64
CA ALA A 591 72.10 -57.50 -30.70
C ALA A 591 72.88 -58.23 -29.61
N PRO A 592 72.28 -59.13 -28.83
CA PRO A 592 72.96 -59.91 -27.80
C PRO A 592 73.99 -60.85 -28.41
N THR A 593 75.10 -60.98 -27.71
CA THR A 593 76.19 -61.90 -28.14
C THR A 593 76.12 -63.20 -27.32
N ARG A 594 76.39 -64.35 -28.01
CA ARG A 594 76.52 -65.65 -27.39
C ARG A 594 77.58 -66.43 -28.13
N GLU A 595 78.57 -66.98 -27.38
CA GLU A 595 79.67 -67.73 -27.96
C GLU A 595 79.12 -68.95 -28.73
N GLY A 596 79.58 -69.05 -30.04
CA GLY A 596 79.13 -70.16 -30.91
C GLY A 596 77.76 -69.99 -31.59
N TYR A 597 77.05 -68.83 -31.44
CA TYR A 597 75.78 -68.53 -32.04
C TYR A 597 75.73 -67.21 -32.78
N THR A 598 74.91 -67.05 -33.79
CA THR A 598 74.62 -65.83 -34.48
C THR A 598 73.22 -65.35 -34.16
N PHE A 599 73.10 -64.06 -33.81
CA PHE A 599 71.78 -63.42 -33.63
C PHE A 599 71.05 -63.27 -34.96
N ILE A 600 69.80 -63.73 -35.10
CA ILE A 600 68.97 -63.67 -36.32
C ILE A 600 67.73 -62.86 -36.13
#